data_dcb455f0cdee0ba541006b6176350869
#
_entry.id   dcb455f0cdee0ba541006b6176350869
#
_cell.length_a   1.000
_cell.length_b   1.000
_cell.length_c   1.000
_cell.angle_alpha   90.00
_cell.angle_beta   90.00
_cell.angle_gamma   90.00
#
_symmetry.space_group_name_H-M   'P 1'
#
loop_
_entity.id
_entity.type
_entity.pdbx_description
1 polymer ?
#
loop_
_entity_poly.entity_id
_entity_poly.type
_entity_poly.pdbx_seq_one_letter_code
_entity_poly.pdbx_strand_id
1 'polypeptide(L)'
;MVLRNNWYYLLLVFLMISCENKESKFNISQVFRYNEHSNISSLDPAFAKDQRNIWAVHQLYNGLVQLDDSLRVIPSIAKSWQISEDGKVYTFSLRDDVYFHEHSLFENDATRLVTATDFEYSFKRLLDKNIVSPGAWVLQNVKSFSAPQDGVFQIELIQAFPPFLGLLAMKYCSVVSKEAIEFFGDEYRSNPIGTGPFKFKLWVENTKLVLRKNSNYFEKDSTGKQLPYLEAVAITFLPDKQSEFLQFIQGNLDFMKSLDASYKDDIITTEGKLQPKYKH
;
A
#
# COMPACT_ATOMS: atom_id res chain seq x y z
N MET A 1 12.45 -32.58 -64.14
CA MET A 1 11.25 -33.06 -63.45
C MET A 1 11.59 -33.20 -61.96
N VAL A 2 10.73 -32.67 -61.03
CA VAL A 2 10.85 -32.68 -59.57
C VAL A 2 11.67 -31.50 -58.97
N LEU A 3 11.06 -30.30 -59.02
CA LEU A 3 11.33 -29.18 -58.10
C LEU A 3 9.99 -28.80 -57.49
N ARG A 4 9.49 -29.62 -56.57
CA ARG A 4 8.24 -29.29 -55.84
C ARG A 4 8.27 -30.05 -54.53
N ASN A 5 8.76 -29.39 -53.43
CA ASN A 5 8.33 -29.65 -52.04
C ASN A 5 9.16 -28.92 -50.96
N ASN A 6 10.12 -28.02 -51.27
CA ASN A 6 10.90 -27.37 -50.23
C ASN A 6 10.23 -26.12 -49.62
N TRP A 7 9.12 -25.64 -50.16
CA TRP A 7 8.47 -24.44 -49.62
C TRP A 7 7.66 -24.72 -48.36
N TYR A 8 7.14 -25.92 -48.19
CA TYR A 8 6.41 -26.28 -46.97
C TYR A 8 7.31 -26.42 -45.74
N TYR A 9 8.57 -26.78 -45.91
CA TYR A 9 9.54 -26.83 -44.80
C TYR A 9 9.98 -25.44 -44.36
N LEU A 10 10.03 -24.46 -45.24
CA LEU A 10 10.31 -23.06 -44.91
C LEU A 10 9.16 -22.40 -44.12
N LEU A 11 7.93 -22.77 -44.42
CA LEU A 11 6.73 -22.26 -43.70
C LEU A 11 6.61 -22.86 -42.28
N LEU A 12 7.06 -24.11 -42.11
CA LEU A 12 7.03 -24.81 -40.82
C LEU A 12 8.11 -24.30 -39.85
N VAL A 13 9.26 -23.85 -40.37
CA VAL A 13 10.33 -23.25 -39.57
C VAL A 13 9.97 -21.85 -39.07
N PHE A 14 9.13 -21.09 -39.79
CA PHE A 14 8.69 -19.75 -39.37
C PHE A 14 7.64 -19.78 -38.27
N LEU A 15 6.96 -20.90 -38.02
CA LEU A 15 5.97 -21.06 -36.95
C LEU A 15 6.57 -21.39 -35.58
N MET A 16 7.88 -21.66 -35.50
CA MET A 16 8.56 -21.98 -34.23
C MET A 16 9.24 -20.76 -33.56
N ILE A 17 9.13 -19.55 -34.13
CA ILE A 17 9.79 -18.33 -33.62
C ILE A 17 8.76 -17.38 -32.95
N SER A 18 7.64 -17.89 -32.51
CA SER A 18 6.66 -17.03 -31.81
C SER A 18 6.24 -17.66 -30.51
N CYS A 19 6.99 -17.40 -29.45
CA CYS A 19 6.59 -17.26 -28.07
C CYS A 19 7.83 -17.13 -27.17
N GLU A 20 8.58 -16.04 -27.28
CA GLU A 20 9.26 -15.53 -26.08
C GLU A 20 8.21 -14.84 -25.22
N ASN A 21 7.51 -15.63 -24.41
CA ASN A 21 6.90 -15.12 -23.21
C ASN A 21 8.05 -14.57 -22.32
N LYS A 22 8.24 -13.27 -22.31
CA LYS A 22 8.94 -12.60 -21.23
C LYS A 22 8.09 -12.76 -19.97
N GLU A 23 8.03 -13.97 -19.44
CA GLU A 23 7.74 -14.15 -18.03
C GLU A 23 8.84 -13.39 -17.28
N SER A 24 8.49 -12.24 -16.72
CA SER A 24 9.36 -11.59 -15.76
C SER A 24 9.62 -12.62 -14.66
N LYS A 25 10.84 -13.19 -14.63
CA LYS A 25 11.22 -14.18 -13.63
C LYS A 25 10.99 -13.54 -12.26
N PHE A 26 9.91 -13.95 -11.59
CA PHE A 26 9.61 -13.51 -10.24
C PHE A 26 10.77 -13.91 -9.33
N ASN A 27 11.46 -12.90 -8.78
CA ASN A 27 12.61 -13.15 -7.92
C ASN A 27 12.14 -13.37 -6.47
N ILE A 28 12.07 -14.62 -6.05
CA ILE A 28 11.65 -15.02 -4.70
C ILE A 28 12.51 -14.38 -3.61
N SER A 29 13.77 -14.05 -3.89
CA SER A 29 14.66 -13.37 -2.95
C SER A 29 14.27 -11.92 -2.66
N GLN A 30 13.34 -11.34 -3.43
CA GLN A 30 12.82 -9.98 -3.25
C GLN A 30 11.42 -9.94 -2.64
N VAL A 31 11.00 -11.01 -1.96
CA VAL A 31 9.74 -11.07 -1.20
C VAL A 31 10.03 -10.84 0.27
N PHE A 32 9.38 -9.87 0.90
CA PHE A 32 9.43 -9.68 2.34
C PHE A 32 8.31 -10.46 3.02
N ARG A 33 8.65 -11.35 3.93
CA ARG A 33 7.75 -12.30 4.59
C ARG A 33 7.73 -12.06 6.09
N TYR A 34 6.55 -11.82 6.65
CA TYR A 34 6.37 -11.70 8.08
C TYR A 34 5.02 -12.29 8.54
N ASN A 35 4.87 -12.45 9.85
CA ASN A 35 3.68 -13.01 10.46
C ASN A 35 2.91 -11.98 11.29
N GLU A 36 1.59 -12.10 11.27
CA GLU A 36 0.65 -11.49 12.20
C GLU A 36 -0.05 -12.57 13.01
N HIS A 37 -0.12 -12.41 14.33
CA HIS A 37 -0.76 -13.43 15.21
C HIS A 37 -2.27 -13.52 15.06
N SER A 38 -2.88 -12.59 14.36
CA SER A 38 -4.34 -12.57 14.11
C SER A 38 -4.61 -12.00 12.72
N ASN A 39 -5.75 -12.41 12.16
CA ASN A 39 -6.18 -11.93 10.86
C ASN A 39 -6.36 -10.39 10.84
N ILE A 40 -6.19 -9.80 9.67
CA ILE A 40 -6.56 -8.42 9.36
C ILE A 40 -8.08 -8.39 9.19
N SER A 41 -8.75 -7.38 9.73
CA SER A 41 -10.22 -7.28 9.64
C SER A 41 -10.68 -6.55 8.38
N SER A 42 -9.88 -5.61 7.88
CA SER A 42 -10.20 -4.80 6.70
C SER A 42 -8.95 -4.21 6.09
N LEU A 43 -8.92 -4.13 4.76
CA LEU A 43 -7.94 -3.38 3.98
C LEU A 43 -8.48 -2.00 3.56
N ASP A 44 -9.71 -1.65 3.96
CA ASP A 44 -10.28 -0.31 3.76
C ASP A 44 -9.64 0.69 4.75
N PRO A 45 -9.04 1.80 4.26
CA PRO A 45 -8.41 2.82 5.11
C PRO A 45 -9.34 3.38 6.19
N ALA A 46 -10.65 3.51 5.91
CA ALA A 46 -11.62 4.02 6.88
C ALA A 46 -11.69 3.19 8.17
N PHE A 47 -11.20 1.95 8.16
CA PHE A 47 -11.19 1.02 9.29
C PHE A 47 -9.79 0.64 9.79
N ALA A 48 -8.76 1.41 9.43
CA ALA A 48 -7.37 1.17 9.84
C ALA A 48 -7.11 1.55 11.31
N LYS A 49 -7.81 0.89 12.26
CA LYS A 49 -7.82 1.24 13.69
C LYS A 49 -6.74 0.57 14.54
N ASP A 50 -6.19 -0.53 14.10
CA ASP A 50 -5.15 -1.28 14.82
C ASP A 50 -3.90 -1.45 13.95
N GLN A 51 -2.76 -1.77 14.60
CA GLN A 51 -1.45 -1.80 13.95
C GLN A 51 -1.40 -2.74 12.73
N ARG A 52 -2.06 -3.90 12.78
CA ARG A 52 -2.08 -4.89 11.69
C ARG A 52 -2.77 -4.32 10.46
N ASN A 53 -3.95 -3.71 10.65
CA ASN A 53 -4.68 -3.05 9.58
C ASN A 53 -3.90 -1.84 9.06
N ILE A 54 -3.35 -0.99 9.95
CA ILE A 54 -2.54 0.17 9.57
C ILE A 54 -1.35 -0.24 8.72
N TRP A 55 -0.62 -1.28 9.07
CA TRP A 55 0.56 -1.72 8.32
C TRP A 55 0.20 -2.25 6.93
N ALA A 56 -0.87 -3.03 6.79
CA ALA A 56 -1.33 -3.51 5.50
C ALA A 56 -1.85 -2.35 4.61
N VAL A 57 -2.68 -1.47 5.19
CA VAL A 57 -3.20 -0.28 4.52
C VAL A 57 -2.06 0.66 4.09
N HIS A 58 -1.00 0.79 4.90
CA HIS A 58 0.16 1.60 4.56
C HIS A 58 0.86 1.14 3.26
N GLN A 59 0.86 -0.15 2.98
CA GLN A 59 1.45 -0.68 1.75
C GLN A 59 0.57 -0.42 0.52
N LEU A 60 -0.73 -0.21 0.72
CA LEU A 60 -1.72 -0.14 -0.35
C LEU A 60 -2.14 1.30 -0.70
N TYR A 61 -2.00 2.25 0.23
CA TYR A 61 -2.59 3.59 0.10
C TYR A 61 -1.64 4.69 0.55
N ASN A 62 -1.83 5.88 -0.05
CA ASN A 62 -1.19 7.12 0.37
C ASN A 62 -2.25 8.16 0.77
N GLY A 63 -1.83 9.13 1.61
CA GLY A 63 -2.59 10.33 1.95
C GLY A 63 -2.00 11.58 1.30
N LEU A 64 -2.47 12.75 1.70
CA LEU A 64 -1.89 14.04 1.29
C LEU A 64 -0.44 14.17 1.73
N VAL A 65 -0.16 13.77 2.97
CA VAL A 65 1.14 13.85 3.63
C VAL A 65 1.48 12.52 4.30
N GLN A 66 2.73 12.35 4.69
CA GLN A 66 3.22 11.20 5.43
C GLN A 66 4.23 11.65 6.50
N LEU A 67 4.64 10.73 7.38
CA LEU A 67 5.71 10.99 8.35
C LEU A 67 7.01 10.36 7.87
N ASP A 68 8.11 11.08 8.07
CA ASP A 68 9.46 10.52 7.92
C ASP A 68 9.89 9.74 9.18
N ASP A 69 11.09 9.13 9.16
CA ASP A 69 11.65 8.35 10.27
C ASP A 69 11.87 9.20 11.55
N SER A 70 11.85 10.52 11.44
CA SER A 70 11.94 11.46 12.55
C SER A 70 10.56 11.98 12.99
N LEU A 71 9.47 11.38 12.50
CA LEU A 71 8.08 11.76 12.75
C LEU A 71 7.74 13.19 12.29
N ARG A 72 8.48 13.72 11.33
CA ARG A 72 8.17 15.01 10.71
C ARG A 72 7.22 14.80 9.55
N VAL A 73 6.26 15.71 9.39
CA VAL A 73 5.33 15.69 8.26
C VAL A 73 6.06 16.08 6.99
N ILE A 74 6.00 15.21 5.99
CA ILE A 74 6.61 15.41 4.67
C ILE A 74 5.56 15.22 3.56
N PRO A 75 5.79 15.73 2.34
CA PRO A 75 4.95 15.49 1.18
C PRO A 75 4.70 14.00 0.90
N SER A 76 3.49 13.71 0.38
CA SER A 76 3.15 12.43 -0.23
C SER A 76 2.39 12.71 -1.53
N ILE A 77 1.07 12.53 -1.62
CA ILE A 77 0.30 12.92 -2.82
C ILE A 77 0.25 14.45 -2.98
N ALA A 78 0.21 15.21 -1.89
CA ALA A 78 0.46 16.65 -1.96
C ALA A 78 1.96 16.90 -2.13
N LYS A 79 2.36 17.58 -3.22
CA LYS A 79 3.76 18.01 -3.43
C LYS A 79 4.16 19.18 -2.53
N SER A 80 3.17 19.99 -2.10
CA SER A 80 3.35 21.13 -1.20
C SER A 80 1.99 21.55 -0.61
N TRP A 81 2.04 22.37 0.43
CA TRP A 81 0.85 23.00 1.01
C TRP A 81 1.15 24.40 1.52
N GLN A 82 0.08 25.18 1.68
CA GLN A 82 0.09 26.50 2.30
C GLN A 82 -0.95 26.54 3.41
N ILE A 83 -0.66 27.28 4.45
CA ILE A 83 -1.57 27.51 5.58
C ILE A 83 -1.83 29.01 5.66
N SER A 84 -3.10 29.41 5.76
CA SER A 84 -3.48 30.81 5.93
C SER A 84 -2.91 31.43 7.22
N GLU A 85 -2.78 32.74 7.26
CA GLU A 85 -2.22 33.46 8.42
C GLU A 85 -2.99 33.19 9.73
N ASP A 86 -4.31 32.98 9.65
CA ASP A 86 -5.15 32.61 10.77
C ASP A 86 -5.09 31.13 11.16
N GLY A 87 -4.29 30.31 10.43
CA GLY A 87 -4.08 28.90 10.69
C GLY A 87 -5.29 28.00 10.41
N LYS A 88 -6.29 28.48 9.66
CA LYS A 88 -7.54 27.73 9.46
C LYS A 88 -7.67 27.11 8.08
N VAL A 89 -7.08 27.68 7.04
CA VAL A 89 -7.21 27.18 5.67
C VAL A 89 -5.91 26.52 5.24
N TYR A 90 -6.01 25.25 4.87
CA TYR A 90 -4.92 24.46 4.32
C TYR A 90 -5.17 24.23 2.85
N THR A 91 -4.27 24.70 1.99
CA THR A 91 -4.34 24.53 0.53
C THR A 91 -3.22 23.61 0.08
N PHE A 92 -3.58 22.45 -0.44
CA PHE A 92 -2.65 21.42 -0.94
C PHE A 92 -2.54 21.48 -2.45
N SER A 93 -1.32 21.53 -2.96
CA SER A 93 -1.03 21.33 -4.39
C SER A 93 -0.69 19.87 -4.62
N LEU A 94 -1.52 19.16 -5.38
CA LEU A 94 -1.34 17.73 -5.63
C LEU A 94 -0.29 17.48 -6.72
N ARG A 95 0.29 16.27 -6.70
CA ARG A 95 1.10 15.72 -7.78
C ARG A 95 0.22 15.36 -8.96
N ASP A 96 0.81 15.30 -10.13
CA ASP A 96 0.20 14.97 -11.42
C ASP A 96 0.71 13.62 -11.99
N ASP A 97 1.38 12.83 -11.16
CA ASP A 97 1.97 11.54 -11.50
C ASP A 97 1.54 10.40 -10.55
N VAL A 98 0.45 10.60 -9.79
CA VAL A 98 -0.09 9.59 -8.87
C VAL A 98 -1.32 8.92 -9.46
N TYR A 99 -1.25 7.61 -9.65
CA TYR A 99 -2.32 6.80 -10.23
C TYR A 99 -2.85 5.79 -9.22
N PHE A 100 -4.14 5.47 -9.31
CA PHE A 100 -4.68 4.31 -8.63
C PHE A 100 -4.08 3.01 -9.19
N HIS A 101 -4.09 1.95 -8.39
CA HIS A 101 -3.65 0.63 -8.85
C HIS A 101 -4.48 0.18 -10.05
N GLU A 102 -3.84 -0.47 -11.00
CA GLU A 102 -4.50 -1.00 -12.19
C GLU A 102 -5.62 -1.98 -11.82
N HIS A 103 -6.80 -1.75 -12.40
CA HIS A 103 -7.95 -2.63 -12.26
C HIS A 103 -8.91 -2.44 -13.43
N SER A 104 -9.59 -3.51 -13.86
CA SER A 104 -10.52 -3.49 -14.99
C SER A 104 -11.77 -2.61 -14.82
N LEU A 105 -12.00 -2.08 -13.61
CA LEU A 105 -13.09 -1.12 -13.38
C LEU A 105 -12.79 0.27 -13.99
N PHE A 106 -11.51 0.58 -14.23
CA PHE A 106 -11.12 1.81 -14.91
C PHE A 106 -11.08 1.59 -16.42
N GLU A 107 -11.74 2.47 -17.16
CA GLU A 107 -11.79 2.38 -18.62
C GLU A 107 -10.42 2.64 -19.25
N ASN A 108 -10.21 2.12 -20.47
CA ASN A 108 -9.10 2.32 -21.41
C ASN A 108 -7.71 1.89 -20.92
N ASP A 109 -7.18 2.39 -19.82
CA ASP A 109 -5.80 2.15 -19.36
C ASP A 109 -5.71 1.32 -18.08
N ALA A 110 -6.84 0.75 -17.66
CA ALA A 110 -6.97 0.00 -16.40
C ALA A 110 -6.52 0.78 -15.14
N THR A 111 -6.32 2.12 -15.24
CA THR A 111 -5.98 3.01 -14.12
C THR A 111 -6.42 4.45 -14.42
N ARG A 112 -6.41 5.33 -13.43
CA ARG A 112 -6.59 6.77 -13.61
C ARG A 112 -5.80 7.59 -12.59
N LEU A 113 -5.55 8.84 -12.96
CA LEU A 113 -4.88 9.84 -12.11
C LEU A 113 -5.74 10.15 -10.86
N VAL A 114 -5.08 10.36 -9.73
CA VAL A 114 -5.70 10.88 -8.51
C VAL A 114 -5.93 12.38 -8.66
N THR A 115 -7.11 12.84 -8.28
CA THR A 115 -7.51 14.25 -8.32
C THR A 115 -7.93 14.76 -6.95
N ALA A 116 -8.10 16.07 -6.81
CA ALA A 116 -8.59 16.67 -5.57
C ALA A 116 -10.01 16.22 -5.20
N THR A 117 -10.84 15.86 -6.19
CA THR A 117 -12.19 15.33 -5.95
C THR A 117 -12.18 13.96 -5.29
N ASP A 118 -11.11 13.16 -5.48
CA ASP A 118 -10.94 11.89 -4.77
C ASP A 118 -10.69 12.10 -3.28
N PHE A 119 -9.90 13.11 -2.91
CA PHE A 119 -9.73 13.50 -1.51
C PHE A 119 -11.02 14.04 -0.90
N GLU A 120 -11.76 14.87 -1.64
CA GLU A 120 -13.07 15.36 -1.19
C GLU A 120 -14.03 14.19 -0.93
N TYR A 121 -14.12 13.24 -1.84
CA TYR A 121 -14.90 12.01 -1.66
C TYR A 121 -14.43 11.19 -0.45
N SER A 122 -13.12 10.94 -0.33
CA SER A 122 -12.55 10.12 0.74
C SER A 122 -12.83 10.71 2.11
N PHE A 123 -12.72 12.03 2.28
CA PHE A 123 -12.95 12.70 3.54
C PHE A 123 -14.43 12.83 3.88
N LYS A 124 -15.29 13.05 2.88
CA LYS A 124 -16.76 12.97 3.06
C LYS A 124 -17.17 11.58 3.51
N ARG A 125 -16.60 10.53 2.89
CA ARG A 125 -16.85 9.14 3.25
C ARG A 125 -16.40 8.84 4.69
N LEU A 126 -15.26 9.37 5.13
CA LEU A 126 -14.76 9.18 6.51
C LEU A 126 -15.72 9.79 7.55
N LEU A 127 -16.46 10.84 7.20
CA LEU A 127 -17.46 11.50 8.04
C LEU A 127 -18.88 10.93 7.87
N ASP A 128 -19.10 10.02 6.94
CA ASP A 128 -20.42 9.43 6.69
C ASP A 128 -20.85 8.58 7.91
N LYS A 129 -21.99 8.94 8.47
CA LYS A 129 -22.59 8.23 9.62
C LYS A 129 -22.98 6.79 9.34
N ASN A 130 -23.15 6.43 8.06
CA ASN A 130 -23.45 5.05 7.66
C ASN A 130 -22.19 4.17 7.65
N ILE A 131 -21.03 4.76 7.43
CA ILE A 131 -19.72 4.04 7.45
C ILE A 131 -19.26 3.77 8.89
N VAL A 132 -19.62 4.66 9.84
CA VAL A 132 -19.22 4.54 11.26
C VAL A 132 -17.72 4.31 11.42
N SER A 133 -16.92 5.09 10.68
CA SER A 133 -15.46 4.96 10.74
C SER A 133 -14.92 5.32 12.12
N PRO A 134 -14.05 4.48 12.72
CA PRO A 134 -13.34 4.83 13.93
C PRO A 134 -12.37 6.00 13.76
N GLY A 135 -12.06 6.40 12.50
CA GLY A 135 -11.19 7.52 12.16
C GLY A 135 -11.91 8.87 11.98
N ALA A 136 -13.24 8.92 12.05
CA ALA A 136 -14.02 10.15 11.81
C ALA A 136 -13.59 11.32 12.71
N TRP A 137 -13.11 11.06 13.93
CA TRP A 137 -12.63 12.08 14.86
C TRP A 137 -11.47 12.94 14.32
N VAL A 138 -10.67 12.41 13.41
CA VAL A 138 -9.54 13.13 12.79
C VAL A 138 -10.02 14.41 12.09
N LEU A 139 -11.22 14.38 11.55
CA LEU A 139 -11.83 15.48 10.79
C LEU A 139 -12.87 16.29 11.59
N GLN A 140 -13.00 16.10 12.89
CA GLN A 140 -14.01 16.79 13.73
C GLN A 140 -13.88 18.32 13.71
N ASN A 141 -12.66 18.84 13.55
CA ASN A 141 -12.40 20.28 13.48
C ASN A 141 -12.51 20.83 12.04
N VAL A 142 -12.87 20.00 11.06
CA VAL A 142 -13.03 20.45 9.68
C VAL A 142 -14.42 21.08 9.52
N LYS A 143 -14.44 22.31 9.00
CA LYS A 143 -15.63 23.04 8.62
C LYS A 143 -16.09 22.68 7.22
N SER A 144 -15.14 22.62 6.28
CA SER A 144 -15.40 22.31 4.88
C SER A 144 -14.15 21.79 4.19
N PHE A 145 -14.36 21.05 3.08
CA PHE A 145 -13.32 20.74 2.09
C PHE A 145 -13.87 21.00 0.69
N SER A 146 -12.97 21.36 -0.21
CA SER A 146 -13.28 21.62 -1.59
C SER A 146 -12.14 21.25 -2.53
N ALA A 147 -12.49 20.96 -3.76
CA ALA A 147 -11.59 20.69 -4.87
C ALA A 147 -11.81 21.77 -5.95
N PRO A 148 -11.24 23.00 -5.78
CA PRO A 148 -11.44 24.09 -6.73
C PRO A 148 -10.85 23.80 -8.12
N GLN A 149 -9.86 22.92 -8.20
CA GLN A 149 -9.23 22.41 -9.41
C GLN A 149 -8.74 20.98 -9.16
N ASP A 150 -8.56 20.18 -10.19
CA ASP A 150 -8.13 18.77 -10.10
C ASP A 150 -6.82 18.58 -9.30
N GLY A 151 -5.92 19.55 -9.39
CA GLY A 151 -4.64 19.53 -8.67
C GLY A 151 -4.62 20.33 -7.38
N VAL A 152 -5.75 20.87 -6.90
CA VAL A 152 -5.81 21.72 -5.71
C VAL A 152 -6.91 21.25 -4.76
N PHE A 153 -6.52 20.86 -3.56
CA PHE A 153 -7.43 20.45 -2.50
C PHE A 153 -7.34 21.42 -1.31
N GLN A 154 -8.49 21.85 -0.80
CA GLN A 154 -8.56 22.77 0.33
C GLN A 154 -9.33 22.17 1.49
N ILE A 155 -8.84 22.45 2.72
CA ILE A 155 -9.50 22.13 3.98
C ILE A 155 -9.62 23.40 4.81
N GLU A 156 -10.82 23.74 5.22
CA GLU A 156 -11.08 24.84 6.16
C GLU A 156 -11.42 24.25 7.54
N LEU A 157 -10.74 24.72 8.57
CA LEU A 157 -10.98 24.33 9.97
C LEU A 157 -11.96 25.28 10.65
N ILE A 158 -12.71 24.78 11.63
CA ILE A 158 -13.57 25.58 12.52
C ILE A 158 -12.70 26.53 13.35
N GLN A 159 -11.59 25.99 13.90
CA GLN A 159 -10.60 26.77 14.65
C GLN A 159 -9.18 26.31 14.31
N ALA A 160 -8.22 27.22 14.41
CA ALA A 160 -6.82 26.90 14.18
C ALA A 160 -6.36 25.75 15.07
N PHE A 161 -5.69 24.77 14.48
CA PHE A 161 -5.19 23.60 15.18
C PHE A 161 -3.85 23.15 14.59
N PRO A 162 -2.72 23.64 15.12
CA PRO A 162 -1.39 23.36 14.55
C PRO A 162 -1.07 21.87 14.36
N PRO A 163 -1.51 20.91 15.22
CA PRO A 163 -1.24 19.49 15.00
C PRO A 163 -2.03 18.86 13.83
N PHE A 164 -2.98 19.58 13.22
CA PHE A 164 -3.89 19.02 12.21
C PHE A 164 -3.17 18.35 11.04
N LEU A 165 -2.08 18.95 10.56
CA LEU A 165 -1.30 18.40 9.47
C LEU A 165 -0.74 17.00 9.81
N GLY A 166 -0.33 16.78 11.06
CA GLY A 166 0.10 15.46 11.55
C GLY A 166 -1.03 14.43 11.57
N LEU A 167 -2.27 14.86 11.86
CA LEU A 167 -3.43 13.98 11.80
C LEU A 167 -3.72 13.49 10.37
N LEU A 168 -3.46 14.32 9.35
CA LEU A 168 -3.63 13.95 7.95
C LEU A 168 -2.65 12.87 7.48
N ALA A 169 -1.59 12.59 8.24
CA ALA A 169 -0.69 11.47 7.96
C ALA A 169 -1.24 10.11 8.45
N MET A 170 -2.33 10.10 9.23
CA MET A 170 -2.99 8.88 9.67
C MET A 170 -3.63 8.17 8.48
N LYS A 171 -3.61 6.83 8.48
CA LYS A 171 -4.10 6.02 7.35
C LYS A 171 -5.60 6.16 7.08
N TYR A 172 -6.38 6.63 8.02
CA TYR A 172 -7.77 7.05 7.80
C TYR A 172 -7.91 8.11 6.70
N CYS A 173 -6.92 9.00 6.56
CA CYS A 173 -6.88 10.09 5.60
C CYS A 173 -6.28 9.69 4.24
N SER A 174 -6.17 8.39 3.96
CA SER A 174 -5.75 7.90 2.65
C SER A 174 -6.81 8.16 1.59
N VAL A 175 -6.35 8.41 0.35
CA VAL A 175 -7.27 8.57 -0.79
C VAL A 175 -7.81 7.22 -1.23
N VAL A 176 -9.10 7.18 -1.54
CA VAL A 176 -9.79 6.02 -2.14
C VAL A 176 -10.51 6.42 -3.42
N SER A 177 -10.62 5.50 -4.37
CA SER A 177 -11.41 5.71 -5.59
C SER A 177 -12.88 5.53 -5.30
N LYS A 178 -13.70 6.51 -5.72
CA LYS A 178 -15.17 6.43 -5.64
C LYS A 178 -15.69 5.22 -6.42
N GLU A 179 -15.16 5.01 -7.62
CA GLU A 179 -15.57 3.92 -8.51
C GLU A 179 -15.30 2.55 -7.86
N ALA A 180 -14.16 2.40 -7.16
CA ALA A 180 -13.85 1.16 -6.47
C ALA A 180 -14.79 0.90 -5.28
N ILE A 181 -15.10 1.94 -4.50
CA ILE A 181 -16.05 1.84 -3.39
C ILE A 181 -17.45 1.46 -3.90
N GLU A 182 -17.93 2.11 -4.97
CA GLU A 182 -19.26 1.84 -5.54
C GLU A 182 -19.32 0.46 -6.20
N PHE A 183 -18.24 0.01 -6.84
CA PHE A 183 -18.18 -1.28 -7.52
C PHE A 183 -18.17 -2.46 -6.53
N PHE A 184 -17.38 -2.37 -5.47
CA PHE A 184 -17.23 -3.47 -4.51
C PHE A 184 -18.19 -3.40 -3.32
N GLY A 185 -18.74 -2.23 -2.99
CA GLY A 185 -19.60 -2.06 -1.81
C GLY A 185 -18.95 -2.60 -0.54
N ASP A 186 -19.66 -3.48 0.16
CA ASP A 186 -19.16 -4.11 1.41
C ASP A 186 -17.91 -4.98 1.20
N GLU A 187 -17.69 -5.50 -0.01
CA GLU A 187 -16.51 -6.30 -0.35
C GLU A 187 -15.25 -5.46 -0.57
N TYR A 188 -15.35 -4.12 -0.55
CA TYR A 188 -14.17 -3.26 -0.66
C TYR A 188 -13.13 -3.53 0.42
N ARG A 189 -13.57 -3.99 1.61
CA ARG A 189 -12.69 -4.40 2.70
C ARG A 189 -11.63 -5.43 2.29
N SER A 190 -11.92 -6.25 1.28
CA SER A 190 -11.07 -7.35 0.77
C SER A 190 -10.62 -7.15 -0.68
N ASN A 191 -11.05 -6.07 -1.34
CA ASN A 191 -10.71 -5.72 -2.72
C ASN A 191 -10.15 -4.29 -2.82
N PRO A 192 -9.03 -3.99 -2.14
CA PRO A 192 -8.48 -2.64 -2.08
C PRO A 192 -7.89 -2.22 -3.42
N ILE A 193 -8.24 -1.01 -3.87
CA ILE A 193 -7.60 -0.32 -4.98
C ILE A 193 -7.08 1.01 -4.44
N GLY A 194 -5.78 1.09 -4.20
CA GLY A 194 -5.12 2.25 -3.64
C GLY A 194 -4.11 2.86 -4.60
N THR A 195 -3.15 3.60 -4.04
CA THR A 195 -2.09 4.32 -4.75
C THR A 195 -0.70 3.89 -4.30
N GLY A 196 -0.63 2.99 -3.31
CA GLY A 196 0.57 2.65 -2.56
C GLY A 196 1.63 1.89 -3.34
N PRO A 197 2.78 1.62 -2.68
CA PRO A 197 3.91 0.93 -3.29
C PRO A 197 3.62 -0.52 -3.68
N PHE A 198 2.62 -1.13 -3.06
CA PHE A 198 2.19 -2.48 -3.41
C PHE A 198 0.72 -2.51 -3.77
N LYS A 199 0.36 -3.44 -4.69
CA LYS A 199 -1.00 -3.75 -5.16
C LYS A 199 -1.49 -5.02 -4.48
N PHE A 200 -2.78 -5.09 -4.23
CA PHE A 200 -3.44 -6.31 -3.75
C PHE A 200 -3.29 -7.46 -4.75
N LYS A 201 -2.96 -8.65 -4.25
CA LYS A 201 -2.90 -9.86 -5.06
C LYS A 201 -3.84 -10.95 -4.58
N LEU A 202 -3.81 -11.23 -3.27
CA LEU A 202 -4.57 -12.33 -2.69
C LEU A 202 -4.71 -12.12 -1.19
N TRP A 203 -5.90 -12.35 -0.66
CA TRP A 203 -6.14 -12.51 0.76
C TRP A 203 -6.97 -13.76 1.02
N VAL A 204 -6.39 -14.71 1.74
CA VAL A 204 -7.08 -15.87 2.28
C VAL A 204 -7.15 -15.66 3.79
N GLU A 205 -8.35 -15.37 4.29
CA GLU A 205 -8.59 -15.06 5.69
C GLU A 205 -7.98 -16.15 6.61
N ASN A 206 -7.36 -15.72 7.72
CA ASN A 206 -6.67 -16.57 8.69
C ASN A 206 -5.51 -17.41 8.12
N THR A 207 -5.09 -17.17 6.88
CA THR A 207 -4.01 -17.93 6.24
C THR A 207 -2.90 -17.00 5.75
N LYS A 208 -3.21 -16.11 4.79
CA LYS A 208 -2.20 -15.22 4.21
C LYS A 208 -2.80 -14.03 3.46
N LEU A 209 -2.06 -12.92 3.46
CA LEU A 209 -2.23 -11.78 2.56
C LEU A 209 -0.96 -11.63 1.71
N VAL A 210 -1.13 -11.47 0.40
CA VAL A 210 -0.03 -11.25 -0.55
C VAL A 210 -0.27 -9.95 -1.30
N LEU A 211 0.72 -9.08 -1.25
CA LEU A 211 0.78 -7.82 -1.98
C LEU A 211 1.90 -7.89 -3.01
N ARG A 212 1.69 -7.34 -4.21
CA ARG A 212 2.66 -7.29 -5.30
C ARG A 212 3.11 -5.87 -5.56
N LYS A 213 4.34 -5.71 -5.99
CA LYS A 213 4.92 -4.43 -6.41
C LYS A 213 3.98 -3.64 -7.32
N ASN A 214 3.82 -2.36 -7.04
CA ASN A 214 3.25 -1.38 -7.95
C ASN A 214 4.37 -0.79 -8.81
N SER A 215 4.44 -1.19 -10.07
CA SER A 215 5.47 -0.69 -11.00
C SER A 215 5.29 0.79 -11.35
N ASN A 216 4.09 1.34 -11.13
CA ASN A 216 3.73 2.73 -11.42
C ASN A 216 3.74 3.60 -10.15
N TYR A 217 4.37 3.12 -9.06
CA TYR A 217 4.45 3.91 -7.83
C TYR A 217 5.25 5.19 -8.05
N PHE A 218 4.76 6.32 -7.57
CA PHE A 218 5.30 7.64 -7.88
C PHE A 218 6.59 8.00 -7.13
N GLU A 219 6.89 7.34 -6.01
CA GLU A 219 8.07 7.68 -5.22
C GLU A 219 9.35 7.05 -5.80
N LYS A 220 10.43 7.80 -5.65
CA LYS A 220 11.80 7.41 -6.00
C LYS A 220 12.72 7.62 -4.82
N ASP A 221 13.77 6.85 -4.75
CA ASP A 221 14.83 7.07 -3.77
C ASP A 221 15.70 8.30 -4.11
N SER A 222 16.66 8.60 -3.24
CA SER A 222 17.59 9.73 -3.40
C SER A 222 18.48 9.64 -4.66
N THR A 223 18.56 8.45 -5.29
CA THR A 223 19.31 8.22 -6.54
C THR A 223 18.42 8.30 -7.77
N GLY A 224 17.10 8.51 -7.59
CA GLY A 224 16.12 8.54 -8.66
C GLY A 224 15.58 7.15 -9.07
N LYS A 225 15.95 6.09 -8.36
CA LYS A 225 15.45 4.74 -8.64
C LYS A 225 14.04 4.56 -8.09
N GLN A 226 13.17 3.94 -8.92
CA GLN A 226 11.78 3.69 -8.60
C GLN A 226 11.61 2.76 -7.39
N LEU A 227 10.76 3.18 -6.45
CA LEU A 227 10.32 2.35 -5.34
C LEU A 227 9.05 1.55 -5.71
N PRO A 228 8.74 0.46 -5.01
CA PRO A 228 9.56 -0.23 -4.01
C PRO A 228 10.63 -1.13 -4.64
N TYR A 229 11.67 -1.49 -3.89
CA TYR A 229 12.69 -2.45 -4.35
C TYR A 229 12.18 -3.89 -4.32
N LEU A 230 11.31 -4.21 -3.36
CA LEU A 230 10.76 -5.54 -3.19
C LEU A 230 9.72 -5.85 -4.27
N GLU A 231 9.64 -7.10 -4.70
CA GLU A 231 8.65 -7.59 -5.65
C GLU A 231 7.31 -7.95 -4.99
N ALA A 232 7.34 -8.29 -3.69
CA ALA A 232 6.13 -8.60 -2.96
C ALA A 232 6.31 -8.47 -1.43
N VAL A 233 5.19 -8.34 -0.74
CA VAL A 233 5.05 -8.54 0.71
C VAL A 233 4.08 -9.69 0.93
N ALA A 234 4.48 -10.67 1.73
CA ALA A 234 3.66 -11.81 2.09
C ALA A 234 3.49 -11.87 3.62
N ILE A 235 2.25 -11.81 4.07
CA ILE A 235 1.86 -11.82 5.48
C ILE A 235 1.16 -13.13 5.76
N THR A 236 1.64 -13.91 6.72
CA THR A 236 0.97 -15.09 7.24
C THR A 236 0.17 -14.76 8.50
N PHE A 237 -0.80 -15.60 8.87
CA PHE A 237 -1.61 -15.43 10.07
C PHE A 237 -1.46 -16.65 10.98
N LEU A 238 -0.29 -16.81 11.60
CA LEU A 238 0.00 -17.87 12.55
C LEU A 238 -0.22 -17.36 13.98
N PRO A 239 -1.23 -17.83 14.70
CA PRO A 239 -1.49 -17.35 16.06
C PRO A 239 -0.49 -17.87 17.09
N ASP A 240 0.13 -19.03 16.83
CA ASP A 240 1.06 -19.68 17.73
C ASP A 240 2.48 -19.14 17.56
N LYS A 241 3.05 -18.60 18.65
CA LYS A 241 4.40 -18.02 18.66
C LYS A 241 5.51 -19.04 18.42
N GLN A 242 5.32 -20.28 18.82
CA GLN A 242 6.30 -21.34 18.57
C GLN A 242 6.35 -21.68 17.08
N SER A 243 5.22 -21.78 16.44
CA SER A 243 5.12 -21.99 14.99
C SER A 243 5.74 -20.82 14.22
N GLU A 244 5.50 -19.57 14.63
CA GLU A 244 6.13 -18.40 14.03
C GLU A 244 7.66 -18.46 14.16
N PHE A 245 8.16 -18.79 15.35
CA PHE A 245 9.61 -18.92 15.59
C PHE A 245 10.24 -20.02 14.73
N LEU A 246 9.60 -21.19 14.61
CA LEU A 246 10.07 -22.27 13.74
C LEU A 246 10.12 -21.84 12.26
N GLN A 247 9.10 -21.12 11.77
CA GLN A 247 9.11 -20.58 10.42
C GLN A 247 10.24 -19.57 10.19
N PHE A 248 10.52 -18.73 11.19
CA PHE A 248 11.62 -17.77 11.13
C PHE A 248 12.98 -18.45 11.05
N ILE A 249 13.29 -19.41 11.93
CA ILE A 249 14.58 -20.10 11.92
C ILE A 249 14.79 -21.01 10.69
N GLN A 250 13.70 -21.42 10.02
CA GLN A 250 13.73 -22.14 8.75
C GLN A 250 13.92 -21.22 7.54
N GLY A 251 13.95 -19.88 7.73
CA GLY A 251 14.07 -18.90 6.64
C GLY A 251 12.78 -18.71 5.85
N ASN A 252 11.62 -19.13 6.36
CA ASN A 252 10.32 -18.92 5.76
C ASN A 252 9.72 -17.55 6.09
N LEU A 253 10.22 -16.89 7.15
CA LEU A 253 9.93 -15.50 7.53
C LEU A 253 11.22 -14.70 7.55
N ASP A 254 11.17 -13.45 7.11
CA ASP A 254 12.29 -12.51 7.08
C ASP A 254 12.30 -11.60 8.32
N PHE A 255 11.18 -11.54 9.04
CA PHE A 255 11.02 -10.66 10.19
C PHE A 255 10.03 -11.24 11.21
N MET A 256 10.35 -11.04 12.49
CA MET A 256 9.48 -11.27 13.64
C MET A 256 9.36 -10.01 14.48
N LYS A 257 8.13 -9.67 14.91
CA LYS A 257 7.87 -8.47 15.73
C LYS A 257 8.40 -8.58 17.15
N SER A 258 8.36 -9.78 17.70
CA SER A 258 8.76 -10.06 19.08
C SER A 258 9.21 -11.49 19.23
N LEU A 259 10.22 -11.67 20.07
CA LEU A 259 10.68 -12.98 20.51
C LEU A 259 10.01 -13.32 21.85
N ASP A 260 9.49 -14.54 21.98
CA ASP A 260 9.05 -15.03 23.28
C ASP A 260 10.27 -15.19 24.21
N ALA A 261 10.11 -14.80 25.47
CA ALA A 261 11.19 -14.84 26.44
C ALA A 261 11.81 -16.24 26.64
N SER A 262 11.02 -17.30 26.41
CA SER A 262 11.49 -18.70 26.50
C SER A 262 12.56 -19.06 25.47
N TYR A 263 12.64 -18.35 24.33
CA TYR A 263 13.64 -18.58 23.28
C TYR A 263 14.89 -17.72 23.42
N LYS A 264 14.94 -16.82 24.43
CA LYS A 264 16.04 -15.88 24.61
C LYS A 264 17.39 -16.59 24.63
N ASP A 265 17.50 -17.62 25.45
CA ASP A 265 18.78 -18.34 25.67
C ASP A 265 19.19 -19.20 24.46
N ASP A 266 18.24 -19.60 23.63
CA ASP A 266 18.48 -20.28 22.36
C ASP A 266 19.06 -19.36 21.29
N ILE A 267 18.72 -18.08 21.33
CA ILE A 267 19.06 -17.10 20.29
C ILE A 267 20.19 -16.18 20.69
N ILE A 268 20.26 -15.81 21.96
CA ILE A 268 21.23 -14.83 22.49
C ILE A 268 22.14 -15.53 23.49
N THR A 269 23.43 -15.30 23.34
CA THR A 269 24.43 -15.75 24.33
C THR A 269 24.30 -14.98 25.64
N THR A 270 24.89 -15.47 26.72
CA THR A 270 24.99 -14.75 28.01
C THR A 270 25.64 -13.37 27.90
N GLU A 271 26.41 -13.13 26.83
CA GLU A 271 27.06 -11.85 26.51
C GLU A 271 26.18 -10.92 25.65
N GLY A 272 24.91 -11.28 25.38
CA GLY A 272 23.96 -10.46 24.59
C GLY A 272 24.20 -10.50 23.09
N LYS A 273 24.97 -11.46 22.56
CA LYS A 273 25.25 -11.64 21.13
C LYS A 273 24.37 -12.74 20.53
N LEU A 274 24.06 -12.63 19.22
CA LEU A 274 23.39 -13.71 18.50
C LEU A 274 24.24 -14.99 18.56
N GLN A 275 23.58 -16.13 18.83
CA GLN A 275 24.20 -17.45 18.74
C GLN A 275 24.75 -17.66 17.30
N PRO A 276 25.93 -18.34 17.15
CA PRO A 276 26.59 -18.51 15.85
C PRO A 276 25.69 -19.13 14.77
N LYS A 277 24.78 -20.02 15.15
CA LYS A 277 23.84 -20.71 14.26
C LYS A 277 22.80 -19.78 13.59
N TYR A 278 22.65 -18.52 14.06
CA TYR A 278 21.75 -17.52 13.52
C TYR A 278 22.49 -16.34 12.85
N LYS A 279 23.80 -16.44 12.69
CA LYS A 279 24.62 -15.45 11.96
C LYS A 279 24.72 -15.90 10.50
N HIS A 280 23.72 -15.57 9.71
CA HIS A 280 23.74 -15.81 8.25
C HIS A 280 24.06 -14.55 7.50
#